data_09d663abe5ae4aeb3a511a7892c785d9
#
_entry.id   09d663abe5ae4aeb3a511a7892c785d9
#
_cell.length_a   1.000
_cell.length_b   1.000
_cell.length_c   1.000
_cell.angle_alpha   90.00
_cell.angle_beta   90.00
_cell.angle_gamma   90.00
#
_symmetry.space_group_name_H-M   'P 1'
#
loop_
_entity.id
_entity.type
_entity.pdbx_description
1 polymer ?
#
loop_
_entity_poly.entity_id
_entity_poly.type
_entity_poly.pdbx_seq_one_letter_code
_entity_poly.pdbx_strand_id
1 'polypeptide(L)'
;MDLSALYYPYSHTLPAVYAQTHKLVAYNSIYNAFELYWLCVLPLLVLGVPLCLSCLPVRLSLPAKLGEKPLAASSRPEWDPTWVVPKHIAAIMDGNRRYGRTRYGLPLKGHQDGSQRVVDFMNWCVGAGVQILTVYAFSTENWGRAQAEVDALMNIFTSFMHDIIPQALERNIRVCVLVSDGAKFPSHIGSAIEKIETATAHCTAFTLNICASYGSRNEMVHTVQAIAAKVAAGTLAVDAIDEAVVSEHLLTKNVPDPDLLIRTSGECRLSNFLLYQIAYSELIFLDKMWPELNYDDFLHMMRTFNLRKRRFGK
;
A
#
# COMPACT_ATOMS: atom_id res chain seq x y z
N MET A 1 7.39 49.10 19.43
CA MET A 1 8.02 48.49 18.23
C MET A 1 7.00 47.58 17.61
N ASP A 2 6.50 48.02 16.48
CA ASP A 2 5.34 47.48 15.75
C ASP A 2 5.79 46.31 14.86
N LEU A 3 5.17 45.13 15.03
CA LEU A 3 5.47 43.91 14.28
C LEU A 3 4.35 43.59 13.26
N SER A 4 3.92 44.58 12.49
CA SER A 4 2.87 44.43 11.48
C SER A 4 3.36 44.56 10.05
N ALA A 5 4.40 43.79 9.64
CA ALA A 5 4.79 43.78 8.23
C ALA A 5 5.52 42.48 7.88
N LEU A 6 4.77 41.44 7.50
CA LEU A 6 5.24 40.37 6.61
C LEU A 6 4.03 39.44 6.21
N TYR A 7 3.09 40.01 5.45
CA TYR A 7 2.12 39.21 4.70
C TYR A 7 2.49 39.31 3.22
N TYR A 8 3.01 38.26 2.65
CA TYR A 8 3.12 38.09 1.20
C TYR A 8 1.84 37.41 0.68
N PRO A 9 1.12 38.00 -0.27
CA PRO A 9 0.00 37.31 -0.91
C PRO A 9 0.52 36.45 -2.06
N TYR A 10 0.42 35.11 -1.91
CA TYR A 10 0.55 34.19 -3.04
C TYR A 10 -0.72 34.25 -3.88
N SER A 11 -0.63 34.84 -5.06
CA SER A 11 -1.63 34.76 -6.12
C SER A 11 -1.57 33.36 -6.78
N HIS A 12 -2.44 32.45 -6.41
CA HIS A 12 -2.70 31.21 -7.14
C HIS A 12 -4.03 31.32 -7.87
N THR A 13 -3.99 31.71 -9.12
CA THR A 13 -5.09 31.48 -10.05
C THR A 13 -4.49 31.11 -11.38
N LEU A 14 -4.68 29.83 -11.82
CA LEU A 14 -4.99 29.48 -13.22
C LEU A 14 -5.05 27.99 -13.62
N PRO A 15 -4.58 26.95 -12.89
CA PRO A 15 -4.84 25.56 -13.37
C PRO A 15 -6.16 24.96 -12.90
N ALA A 16 -6.74 25.42 -11.77
CA ALA A 16 -7.92 24.80 -11.19
C ALA A 16 -9.22 25.09 -11.97
N VAL A 17 -9.30 26.25 -12.62
CA VAL A 17 -10.48 26.66 -13.39
C VAL A 17 -10.61 25.84 -14.69
N TYR A 18 -9.48 25.46 -15.32
CA TYR A 18 -9.50 24.68 -16.57
C TYR A 18 -9.95 23.24 -16.37
N ALA A 19 -9.63 22.63 -15.24
CA ALA A 19 -10.05 21.26 -14.93
C ALA A 19 -11.53 21.16 -14.51
N GLN A 20 -12.10 22.22 -13.91
CA GLN A 20 -13.50 22.27 -13.56
C GLN A 20 -14.41 22.55 -14.76
N THR A 21 -14.00 23.37 -15.72
CA THR A 21 -14.78 23.65 -16.93
C THR A 21 -14.94 22.43 -17.81
N HIS A 22 -13.93 21.57 -17.96
CA HIS A 22 -14.05 20.33 -18.73
C HIS A 22 -14.97 19.28 -18.06
N LYS A 23 -15.02 19.22 -16.74
CA LYS A 23 -15.96 18.33 -16.03
C LYS A 23 -17.40 18.84 -16.10
N LEU A 24 -17.61 20.16 -16.06
CA LEU A 24 -18.95 20.76 -16.20
C LEU A 24 -19.51 20.62 -17.62
N VAL A 25 -18.68 20.74 -18.65
CA VAL A 25 -19.12 20.56 -20.05
C VAL A 25 -19.47 19.10 -20.32
N ALA A 26 -18.73 18.14 -19.80
CA ALA A 26 -19.06 16.72 -19.92
C ALA A 26 -20.32 16.34 -19.15
N TYR A 27 -20.51 16.92 -17.94
CA TYR A 27 -21.69 16.68 -17.12
C TYR A 27 -22.97 17.25 -17.75
N ASN A 28 -22.92 18.47 -18.28
CA ASN A 28 -24.04 19.09 -19.00
C ASN A 28 -24.41 18.35 -20.30
N SER A 29 -23.44 17.79 -20.99
CA SER A 29 -23.70 17.04 -22.23
C SER A 29 -24.40 15.71 -21.95
N ILE A 30 -24.07 15.03 -20.85
CA ILE A 30 -24.73 13.78 -20.42
C ILE A 30 -26.14 14.08 -19.88
N TYR A 31 -26.32 15.16 -19.14
CA TYR A 31 -27.62 15.56 -18.57
C TYR A 31 -28.61 15.94 -19.67
N ASN A 32 -28.17 16.70 -20.68
CA ASN A 32 -29.00 17.07 -21.83
C ASN A 32 -29.42 15.85 -22.70
N ALA A 33 -28.53 14.85 -22.83
CA ALA A 33 -28.86 13.61 -23.55
C ALA A 33 -29.89 12.76 -22.76
N PHE A 34 -29.83 12.78 -21.44
CA PHE A 34 -30.77 12.06 -20.56
C PHE A 34 -32.14 12.72 -20.54
N GLU A 35 -32.21 14.04 -20.50
CA GLU A 35 -33.47 14.79 -20.59
C GLU A 35 -34.17 14.63 -21.96
N LEU A 36 -33.42 14.66 -23.04
CA LEU A 36 -33.95 14.40 -24.38
C LEU A 36 -34.52 12.99 -24.52
N TYR A 37 -33.90 12.00 -23.90
CA TYR A 37 -34.37 10.62 -23.89
C TYR A 37 -35.76 10.52 -23.22
N TRP A 38 -35.92 11.13 -22.03
CA TRP A 38 -37.20 11.11 -21.29
C TRP A 38 -38.31 11.90 -21.98
N LEU A 39 -37.96 13.01 -22.60
CA LEU A 39 -38.95 13.86 -23.29
C LEU A 39 -39.44 13.28 -24.63
N CYS A 40 -38.60 12.53 -25.36
CA CYS A 40 -38.93 12.03 -26.69
C CYS A 40 -39.35 10.57 -26.71
N VAL A 41 -38.76 9.71 -25.86
CA VAL A 41 -38.96 8.26 -25.94
C VAL A 41 -40.09 7.78 -25.03
N LEU A 42 -40.22 8.35 -23.82
CA LEU A 42 -41.27 7.93 -22.91
C LEU A 42 -42.72 8.17 -23.40
N PRO A 43 -43.07 9.32 -24.02
CA PRO A 43 -44.37 9.53 -24.58
C PRO A 43 -44.74 8.57 -25.72
N LEU A 44 -43.74 8.15 -26.50
CA LEU A 44 -43.94 7.21 -27.64
C LEU A 44 -44.20 5.78 -27.12
N LEU A 45 -43.57 5.38 -26.00
CA LEU A 45 -43.82 4.09 -25.40
C LEU A 45 -45.22 4.01 -24.74
N VAL A 46 -45.69 5.11 -24.18
CA VAL A 46 -47.04 5.19 -23.56
C VAL A 46 -48.14 5.14 -24.63
N LEU A 47 -47.88 5.64 -25.85
CA LEU A 47 -48.83 5.63 -26.98
C LEU A 47 -48.82 4.32 -27.77
N GLY A 48 -48.04 3.32 -27.38
CA GLY A 48 -48.01 1.99 -28.02
C GLY A 48 -47.54 2.00 -29.49
N VAL A 49 -46.77 3.00 -29.92
CA VAL A 49 -46.21 3.08 -31.26
C VAL A 49 -45.01 2.15 -31.39
N PRO A 50 -44.99 1.19 -32.34
CA PRO A 50 -43.83 0.33 -32.55
C PRO A 50 -42.63 1.16 -33.02
N LEU A 51 -41.58 1.25 -32.20
CA LEU A 51 -40.33 1.91 -32.55
C LEU A 51 -39.54 1.04 -33.55
N CYS A 52 -39.49 1.46 -34.81
CA CYS A 52 -38.59 0.89 -35.78
C CYS A 52 -37.15 1.38 -35.49
N LEU A 53 -36.30 0.49 -34.93
CA LEU A 53 -34.89 0.77 -34.58
C LEU A 53 -34.03 1.21 -35.81
N SER A 54 -34.49 1.07 -37.02
CA SER A 54 -33.81 1.48 -38.24
C SER A 54 -33.98 2.97 -38.59
N CYS A 55 -34.84 3.72 -37.88
CA CYS A 55 -35.12 5.13 -38.17
C CYS A 55 -34.48 6.12 -37.21
N LEU A 56 -33.59 5.69 -36.30
CA LEU A 56 -32.84 6.59 -35.43
C LEU A 56 -31.65 7.21 -36.21
N PRO A 57 -31.67 8.52 -36.52
CA PRO A 57 -30.58 9.16 -37.29
C PRO A 57 -29.35 9.49 -36.45
N VAL A 58 -29.24 8.96 -35.23
CA VAL A 58 -28.09 9.24 -34.36
C VAL A 58 -27.22 7.98 -34.24
N ARG A 59 -26.28 7.83 -35.19
CA ARG A 59 -25.03 7.13 -34.88
C ARG A 59 -24.35 7.98 -33.81
N LEU A 60 -24.51 7.60 -32.52
CA LEU A 60 -23.59 8.00 -31.46
C LEU A 60 -22.22 7.40 -31.84
N SER A 61 -21.45 8.13 -32.64
CA SER A 61 -20.01 7.94 -32.69
C SER A 61 -19.50 8.36 -31.32
N LEU A 62 -19.27 7.38 -30.45
CA LEU A 62 -18.42 7.57 -29.28
C LEU A 62 -17.14 8.24 -29.80
N PRO A 63 -16.68 9.36 -29.19
CA PRO A 63 -15.41 9.93 -29.57
C PRO A 63 -14.41 8.79 -29.48
N ALA A 64 -13.72 8.53 -30.61
CA ALA A 64 -12.62 7.59 -30.66
C ALA A 64 -11.75 7.90 -29.43
N LYS A 65 -11.56 6.92 -28.54
CA LYS A 65 -10.57 7.01 -27.48
C LYS A 65 -9.33 7.58 -28.12
N LEU A 66 -8.90 8.77 -27.68
CA LEU A 66 -7.66 9.41 -28.10
C LEU A 66 -6.61 8.31 -28.08
N GLY A 67 -6.10 7.98 -29.28
CA GLY A 67 -5.20 6.90 -29.60
C GLY A 67 -4.21 6.55 -28.47
N GLU A 68 -4.61 5.67 -27.59
CA GLU A 68 -3.67 4.71 -27.09
C GLU A 68 -3.26 3.88 -28.31
N LYS A 69 -2.10 4.21 -28.90
CA LYS A 69 -1.38 3.24 -29.72
C LYS A 69 -1.46 1.94 -28.92
N PRO A 70 -1.93 0.81 -29.53
CA PRO A 70 -1.74 -0.48 -28.88
C PRO A 70 -0.26 -0.51 -28.54
N LEU A 71 0.10 -0.53 -27.24
CA LEU A 71 1.44 -0.90 -26.87
C LEU A 71 1.66 -2.21 -27.60
N ALA A 72 2.61 -2.20 -28.54
CA ALA A 72 3.06 -3.39 -29.23
C ALA A 72 3.14 -4.47 -28.19
N ALA A 73 2.60 -5.67 -28.46
CA ALA A 73 2.59 -6.80 -27.54
C ALA A 73 3.98 -6.87 -26.92
N SER A 74 4.15 -6.19 -25.79
CA SER A 74 5.44 -6.12 -25.10
C SER A 74 5.63 -7.53 -24.61
N SER A 75 6.69 -8.17 -25.10
CA SER A 75 7.29 -9.35 -24.49
C SER A 75 7.08 -9.23 -22.99
N ARG A 76 6.55 -10.30 -22.34
CA ARG A 76 6.43 -10.34 -20.88
C ARG A 76 7.73 -9.82 -20.32
N PRO A 77 7.70 -8.93 -19.31
CA PRO A 77 8.93 -8.43 -18.73
C PRO A 77 9.74 -9.64 -18.27
N GLU A 78 10.92 -9.82 -18.84
CA GLU A 78 11.85 -10.84 -18.41
C GLU A 78 12.79 -10.24 -17.37
N TRP A 79 13.28 -11.08 -16.45
CA TRP A 79 14.28 -10.67 -15.49
C TRP A 79 15.57 -10.29 -16.21
N ASP A 80 16.04 -9.07 -15.98
CA ASP A 80 17.33 -8.60 -16.50
C ASP A 80 18.40 -8.81 -15.42
N PRO A 81 19.41 -9.65 -15.66
CA PRO A 81 20.48 -9.93 -14.67
C PRO A 81 21.35 -8.71 -14.33
N THR A 82 21.25 -7.62 -15.09
CA THR A 82 21.95 -6.37 -14.80
C THR A 82 21.20 -5.47 -13.83
N TRP A 83 19.97 -5.79 -13.46
CA TRP A 83 19.21 -4.98 -12.52
C TRP A 83 19.83 -4.97 -11.14
N VAL A 84 19.87 -3.78 -10.55
CA VAL A 84 20.15 -3.60 -9.13
C VAL A 84 18.92 -4.05 -8.34
N VAL A 85 19.11 -5.03 -7.46
CA VAL A 85 18.04 -5.55 -6.62
C VAL A 85 17.93 -4.71 -5.35
N PRO A 86 16.74 -4.19 -4.97
CA PRO A 86 16.56 -3.56 -3.67
C PRO A 86 16.82 -4.59 -2.57
N LYS A 87 17.60 -4.21 -1.56
CA LYS A 87 17.88 -5.10 -0.41
C LYS A 87 16.65 -5.28 0.47
N HIS A 88 15.90 -4.21 0.65
CA HIS A 88 14.72 -4.17 1.51
C HIS A 88 13.53 -3.56 0.77
N ILE A 89 12.43 -4.30 0.68
CA ILE A 89 11.15 -3.86 0.14
C ILE A 89 10.14 -3.72 1.27
N ALA A 90 9.46 -2.58 1.35
CA ALA A 90 8.31 -2.35 2.22
C ALA A 90 7.01 -2.38 1.41
N ALA A 91 5.93 -2.99 1.92
CA ALA A 91 4.68 -3.15 1.18
C ALA A 91 3.45 -2.75 2.01
N ILE A 92 2.67 -1.79 1.50
CA ILE A 92 1.33 -1.46 2.01
C ILE A 92 0.31 -2.24 1.17
N MET A 93 -0.21 -3.32 1.75
CA MET A 93 -1.06 -4.31 1.11
C MET A 93 -2.52 -3.87 1.06
N ASP A 94 -2.82 -2.86 0.22
CA ASP A 94 -4.16 -2.28 0.14
C ASP A 94 -5.04 -2.97 -0.91
N GLY A 95 -6.38 -2.86 -0.73
CA GLY A 95 -7.37 -3.36 -1.66
C GLY A 95 -8.00 -4.71 -1.30
N ASN A 96 -7.54 -5.42 -0.27
CA ASN A 96 -8.05 -6.74 0.12
C ASN A 96 -9.59 -6.77 0.27
N ARG A 97 -10.17 -5.81 0.99
CA ARG A 97 -11.64 -5.72 1.19
C ARG A 97 -12.38 -5.47 -0.12
N ARG A 98 -11.89 -4.56 -0.96
CA ARG A 98 -12.50 -4.24 -2.27
C ARG A 98 -12.48 -5.48 -3.14
N TYR A 99 -11.33 -6.13 -3.25
CA TYR A 99 -11.17 -7.37 -4.00
C TYR A 99 -12.15 -8.45 -3.55
N GLY A 100 -12.20 -8.74 -2.24
CA GLY A 100 -13.11 -9.75 -1.68
C GLY A 100 -14.57 -9.43 -1.96
N ARG A 101 -14.97 -8.15 -1.84
CA ARG A 101 -16.33 -7.71 -2.16
C ARG A 101 -16.67 -7.87 -3.63
N THR A 102 -15.78 -7.43 -4.51
CA THR A 102 -16.03 -7.48 -5.96
C THR A 102 -16.04 -8.90 -6.49
N ARG A 103 -15.12 -9.75 -6.03
CA ARG A 103 -14.95 -11.10 -6.57
C ARG A 103 -15.88 -12.13 -5.96
N TYR A 104 -16.19 -12.00 -4.65
CA TYR A 104 -16.89 -13.03 -3.87
C TYR A 104 -18.15 -12.50 -3.16
N GLY A 105 -18.40 -11.19 -3.16
CA GLY A 105 -19.39 -10.57 -2.28
C GLY A 105 -19.00 -10.59 -0.80
N LEU A 106 -17.82 -11.10 -0.45
CA LEU A 106 -17.33 -11.36 0.91
C LEU A 106 -15.99 -10.65 1.16
N PRO A 107 -15.97 -9.47 1.82
CA PRO A 107 -14.75 -8.70 2.07
C PRO A 107 -13.63 -9.49 2.76
N LEU A 108 -13.96 -10.36 3.72
CA LEU A 108 -12.99 -11.16 4.47
C LEU A 108 -12.25 -12.20 3.59
N LYS A 109 -12.90 -12.71 2.54
CA LYS A 109 -12.25 -13.62 1.60
C LYS A 109 -11.07 -12.98 0.89
N GLY A 110 -11.15 -11.66 0.62
CA GLY A 110 -10.04 -10.91 0.06
C GLY A 110 -8.83 -10.82 0.99
N HIS A 111 -9.02 -10.80 2.31
CA HIS A 111 -7.90 -10.84 3.27
C HIS A 111 -7.24 -12.23 3.31
N GLN A 112 -8.01 -13.31 3.17
CA GLN A 112 -7.47 -14.67 3.04
C GLN A 112 -6.62 -14.81 1.77
N ASP A 113 -7.13 -14.34 0.62
CA ASP A 113 -6.37 -14.37 -0.64
C ASP A 113 -5.14 -13.45 -0.55
N GLY A 114 -5.27 -12.31 0.17
CA GLY A 114 -4.17 -11.39 0.44
C GLY A 114 -3.05 -12.00 1.30
N SER A 115 -3.39 -12.83 2.29
CA SER A 115 -2.38 -13.53 3.10
C SER A 115 -1.59 -14.55 2.26
N GLN A 116 -2.24 -15.28 1.36
CA GLN A 116 -1.55 -16.14 0.40
C GLN A 116 -0.64 -15.33 -0.53
N ARG A 117 -1.09 -14.14 -0.97
CA ARG A 117 -0.27 -13.26 -1.81
C ARG A 117 1.00 -12.75 -1.10
N VAL A 118 0.98 -12.63 0.24
CA VAL A 118 2.23 -12.35 1.00
C VAL A 118 3.26 -13.43 0.76
N VAL A 119 2.85 -14.70 0.83
CA VAL A 119 3.74 -15.85 0.59
C VAL A 119 4.29 -15.83 -0.83
N ASP A 120 3.43 -15.60 -1.84
CA ASP A 120 3.86 -15.54 -3.23
C ASP A 120 4.86 -14.39 -3.45
N PHE A 121 4.54 -13.19 -2.94
CA PHE A 121 5.38 -12.01 -3.07
C PHE A 121 6.73 -12.20 -2.36
N MET A 122 6.72 -12.79 -1.16
CA MET A 122 7.94 -13.17 -0.45
C MET A 122 8.79 -14.13 -1.28
N ASN A 123 8.18 -15.14 -1.93
CA ASN A 123 8.88 -16.08 -2.79
C ASN A 123 9.52 -15.40 -4.01
N TRP A 124 8.84 -14.41 -4.61
CA TRP A 124 9.41 -13.60 -5.68
C TRP A 124 10.59 -12.77 -5.19
N CYS A 125 10.47 -12.15 -4.00
CA CYS A 125 11.56 -11.43 -3.35
C CYS A 125 12.79 -12.31 -3.13
N VAL A 126 12.60 -13.48 -2.54
CA VAL A 126 13.69 -14.46 -2.31
C VAL A 126 14.34 -14.88 -3.64
N GLY A 127 13.53 -15.20 -4.65
CA GLY A 127 14.02 -15.60 -5.98
C GLY A 127 14.79 -14.50 -6.71
N ALA A 128 14.47 -13.24 -6.44
CA ALA A 128 15.15 -12.07 -7.00
C ALA A 128 16.42 -11.67 -6.23
N GLY A 129 16.69 -12.22 -5.05
CA GLY A 129 17.84 -11.83 -4.21
C GLY A 129 17.56 -10.64 -3.29
N VAL A 130 16.29 -10.23 -3.10
CA VAL A 130 15.88 -9.32 -2.03
C VAL A 130 16.18 -9.99 -0.69
N GLN A 131 16.63 -9.24 0.30
CA GLN A 131 17.02 -9.78 1.60
C GLN A 131 15.95 -9.60 2.67
N ILE A 132 15.14 -8.54 2.55
CA ILE A 132 14.16 -8.15 3.58
C ILE A 132 12.85 -7.73 2.91
N LEU A 133 11.74 -8.22 3.44
CA LEU A 133 10.39 -7.76 3.11
C LEU A 133 9.69 -7.31 4.39
N THR A 134 9.22 -6.06 4.43
CA THR A 134 8.39 -5.55 5.52
C THR A 134 6.98 -5.29 5.01
N VAL A 135 5.97 -5.97 5.59
CA VAL A 135 4.58 -5.86 5.16
C VAL A 135 3.70 -5.19 6.22
N TYR A 136 2.77 -4.33 5.79
CA TYR A 136 1.80 -3.67 6.67
C TYR A 136 0.54 -4.51 6.78
N ALA A 137 0.49 -5.39 7.79
CA ALA A 137 -0.62 -6.33 7.98
C ALA A 137 -1.81 -5.70 8.72
N PHE A 138 -1.56 -4.92 9.80
CA PHE A 138 -2.61 -4.31 10.61
C PHE A 138 -2.11 -3.01 11.25
N SER A 139 -2.77 -1.89 10.94
CA SER A 139 -2.42 -0.59 11.52
C SER A 139 -3.10 -0.35 12.87
N THR A 140 -2.54 0.57 13.67
CA THR A 140 -3.19 1.03 14.93
C THR A 140 -4.58 1.60 14.70
N GLU A 141 -4.84 2.23 13.55
CA GLU A 141 -6.13 2.79 13.17
C GLU A 141 -7.18 1.70 12.84
N ASN A 142 -6.74 0.49 12.50
CA ASN A 142 -7.64 -0.61 12.16
C ASN A 142 -8.44 -1.13 13.37
N TRP A 143 -7.99 -0.84 14.60
CA TRP A 143 -8.77 -1.12 15.82
C TRP A 143 -10.10 -0.37 15.88
N GLY A 144 -10.25 0.72 15.11
CA GLY A 144 -11.51 1.45 14.98
C GLY A 144 -12.55 0.81 14.04
N ARG A 145 -12.26 -0.35 13.45
CA ARG A 145 -13.20 -1.10 12.62
C ARG A 145 -14.26 -1.82 13.48
N ALA A 146 -15.32 -2.34 12.82
CA ALA A 146 -16.29 -3.17 13.51
C ALA A 146 -15.62 -4.38 14.18
N GLN A 147 -15.99 -4.69 15.45
CA GLN A 147 -15.35 -5.73 16.24
C GLN A 147 -15.29 -7.09 15.51
N ALA A 148 -16.40 -7.49 14.88
CA ALA A 148 -16.45 -8.75 14.12
C ALA A 148 -15.43 -8.81 12.96
N GLU A 149 -15.11 -7.66 12.34
CA GLU A 149 -14.08 -7.58 11.32
C GLU A 149 -12.69 -7.72 11.95
N VAL A 150 -12.45 -7.03 13.07
CA VAL A 150 -11.19 -7.11 13.81
C VAL A 150 -10.93 -8.55 14.26
N ASP A 151 -11.92 -9.23 14.86
CA ASP A 151 -11.80 -10.62 15.31
C ASP A 151 -11.47 -11.57 14.16
N ALA A 152 -12.13 -11.39 13.01
CA ALA A 152 -11.85 -12.19 11.83
C ALA A 152 -10.44 -11.95 11.27
N LEU A 153 -9.95 -10.70 11.29
CA LEU A 153 -8.59 -10.36 10.88
C LEU A 153 -7.55 -10.96 11.83
N MET A 154 -7.80 -10.94 13.14
CA MET A 154 -6.93 -11.57 14.13
C MET A 154 -6.85 -13.09 13.94
N ASN A 155 -7.97 -13.74 13.61
CA ASN A 155 -7.98 -15.17 13.28
C ASN A 155 -7.17 -15.48 12.00
N ILE A 156 -7.32 -14.68 10.94
CA ILE A 156 -6.51 -14.82 9.71
C ILE A 156 -5.02 -14.62 10.02
N PHE A 157 -4.68 -13.63 10.83
CA PHE A 157 -3.31 -13.34 11.23
C PHE A 157 -2.69 -14.49 12.04
N THR A 158 -3.44 -15.05 13.00
CA THR A 158 -3.01 -16.20 13.79
C THR A 158 -2.78 -17.43 12.90
N SER A 159 -3.73 -17.77 12.03
CA SER A 159 -3.60 -18.86 11.08
C SER A 159 -2.38 -18.68 10.18
N PHE A 160 -2.19 -17.48 9.61
CA PHE A 160 -1.03 -17.17 8.77
C PHE A 160 0.29 -17.43 9.50
N MET A 161 0.42 -16.98 10.77
CA MET A 161 1.64 -17.21 11.56
C MET A 161 1.92 -18.69 11.81
N HIS A 162 0.89 -19.50 12.00
CA HIS A 162 1.07 -20.94 12.14
C HIS A 162 1.44 -21.62 10.81
N ASP A 163 0.77 -21.24 9.74
CA ASP A 163 0.90 -21.91 8.43
C ASP A 163 2.23 -21.58 7.74
N ILE A 164 2.84 -20.42 8.03
CA ILE A 164 4.10 -20.01 7.41
C ILE A 164 5.34 -20.64 8.06
N ILE A 165 5.25 -21.14 9.32
CA ILE A 165 6.42 -21.68 10.04
C ILE A 165 7.17 -22.76 9.24
N PRO A 166 6.53 -23.82 8.69
CA PRO A 166 7.22 -24.87 7.95
C PRO A 166 7.99 -24.29 6.74
N GLN A 167 7.36 -23.41 5.98
CA GLN A 167 7.97 -22.78 4.80
C GLN A 167 9.12 -21.84 5.19
N ALA A 168 8.99 -21.11 6.29
CA ALA A 168 10.01 -20.24 6.80
C ALA A 168 11.26 -21.02 7.22
N LEU A 169 11.09 -22.14 7.91
CA LEU A 169 12.19 -23.03 8.31
C LEU A 169 12.88 -23.68 7.10
N GLU A 170 12.11 -24.23 6.16
CA GLU A 170 12.62 -24.86 4.94
C GLU A 170 13.51 -23.89 4.12
N ARG A 171 13.12 -22.62 4.07
CA ARG A 171 13.80 -21.59 3.26
C ARG A 171 14.76 -20.72 4.04
N ASN A 172 15.01 -21.02 5.29
CA ASN A 172 15.89 -20.25 6.18
C ASN A 172 15.43 -18.78 6.30
N ILE A 173 14.11 -18.55 6.45
CA ILE A 173 13.49 -17.23 6.56
C ILE A 173 13.25 -16.90 8.03
N ARG A 174 13.80 -15.80 8.50
CA ARG A 174 13.51 -15.21 9.80
C ARG A 174 12.23 -14.40 9.72
N VAL A 175 11.28 -14.64 10.63
CA VAL A 175 10.04 -13.87 10.73
C VAL A 175 10.07 -13.04 12.01
N CYS A 176 9.85 -11.74 11.89
CA CYS A 176 9.76 -10.79 13.00
C CYS A 176 8.41 -10.07 12.93
N VAL A 177 7.77 -9.85 14.07
CA VAL A 177 6.51 -9.11 14.16
C VAL A 177 6.75 -7.78 14.85
N LEU A 178 6.59 -6.68 14.09
CA LEU A 178 6.81 -5.33 14.59
C LEU A 178 5.50 -4.77 15.14
N VAL A 179 5.45 -4.56 16.46
CA VAL A 179 4.26 -4.09 17.19
C VAL A 179 4.57 -2.79 17.88
N SER A 180 3.91 -1.69 17.52
CA SER A 180 4.06 -0.41 18.22
C SER A 180 2.99 -0.18 19.29
N ASP A 181 1.83 -0.87 19.23
CA ASP A 181 0.78 -0.86 20.25
C ASP A 181 0.19 -2.26 20.42
N GLY A 182 0.74 -3.02 21.36
CA GLY A 182 0.31 -4.39 21.68
C GLY A 182 -0.81 -4.49 22.71
N ALA A 183 -1.22 -3.38 23.33
CA ALA A 183 -2.16 -3.40 24.47
C ALA A 183 -3.54 -3.97 24.12
N LYS A 184 -3.95 -3.87 22.87
CA LYS A 184 -5.25 -4.35 22.37
C LYS A 184 -5.23 -5.77 21.81
N PHE A 185 -4.06 -6.40 21.73
CA PHE A 185 -3.98 -7.77 21.23
C PHE A 185 -4.64 -8.76 22.17
N PRO A 186 -5.49 -9.67 21.68
CA PRO A 186 -5.87 -10.86 22.43
C PRO A 186 -4.64 -11.69 22.84
N SER A 187 -4.68 -12.33 24.01
CA SER A 187 -3.54 -13.08 24.54
C SER A 187 -2.97 -14.14 23.59
N HIS A 188 -3.84 -14.81 22.82
CA HIS A 188 -3.43 -15.84 21.88
C HIS A 188 -2.57 -15.29 20.70
N ILE A 189 -2.69 -14.00 20.38
CA ILE A 189 -1.85 -13.36 19.35
C ILE A 189 -0.40 -13.25 19.87
N GLY A 190 -0.21 -12.82 21.13
CA GLY A 190 1.12 -12.77 21.72
C GLY A 190 1.85 -14.12 21.70
N SER A 191 1.13 -15.19 22.05
CA SER A 191 1.69 -16.56 22.03
C SER A 191 2.01 -17.03 20.59
N ALA A 192 1.22 -16.65 19.61
CA ALA A 192 1.50 -16.99 18.21
C ALA A 192 2.72 -16.21 17.66
N ILE A 193 2.88 -14.94 18.05
CA ILE A 193 4.07 -14.13 17.73
C ILE A 193 5.31 -14.76 18.34
N GLU A 194 5.31 -15.03 19.64
CA GLU A 194 6.44 -15.64 20.33
C GLU A 194 6.84 -16.98 19.69
N LYS A 195 5.86 -17.80 19.33
CA LYS A 195 6.09 -19.10 18.70
C LYS A 195 6.81 -18.96 17.36
N ILE A 196 6.35 -18.08 16.45
CA ILE A 196 6.97 -17.94 15.15
C ILE A 196 8.35 -17.30 15.22
N GLU A 197 8.53 -16.27 16.06
CA GLU A 197 9.82 -15.60 16.23
C GLU A 197 10.85 -16.55 16.83
N THR A 198 10.47 -17.33 17.87
CA THR A 198 11.35 -18.33 18.46
C THR A 198 11.71 -19.43 17.46
N ALA A 199 10.73 -19.98 16.75
CA ALA A 199 10.96 -21.03 15.77
C ALA A 199 11.91 -20.60 14.64
N THR A 200 11.85 -19.34 14.22
CA THR A 200 12.64 -18.84 13.07
C THR A 200 13.86 -17.98 13.47
N ALA A 201 14.14 -17.84 14.75
CA ALA A 201 15.21 -16.97 15.28
C ALA A 201 16.61 -17.26 14.69
N HIS A 202 16.88 -18.53 14.37
CA HIS A 202 18.15 -18.99 13.82
C HIS A 202 18.25 -18.83 12.30
N CYS A 203 17.18 -18.47 11.63
CA CYS A 203 17.14 -18.29 10.18
C CYS A 203 17.81 -16.98 9.75
N THR A 204 18.54 -17.01 8.64
CA THR A 204 19.42 -15.90 8.21
C THR A 204 19.39 -15.56 6.74
N ALA A 205 18.76 -16.38 5.89
CA ALA A 205 18.81 -16.15 4.44
C ALA A 205 17.89 -15.01 3.98
N PHE A 206 16.77 -14.81 4.65
CA PHE A 206 15.79 -13.76 4.34
C PHE A 206 15.07 -13.34 5.63
N THR A 207 14.64 -12.07 5.70
CA THR A 207 13.84 -11.57 6.83
C THR A 207 12.48 -11.10 6.35
N LEU A 208 11.41 -11.66 6.94
CA LEU A 208 10.04 -11.17 6.79
C LEU A 208 9.64 -10.40 8.05
N ASN A 209 9.48 -9.10 7.95
CA ASN A 209 8.91 -8.26 9.01
C ASN A 209 7.41 -8.08 8.77
N ILE A 210 6.60 -8.31 9.78
CA ILE A 210 5.14 -8.16 9.73
C ILE A 210 4.74 -7.06 10.71
N CYS A 211 4.37 -5.88 10.20
CA CYS A 211 3.87 -4.79 11.02
C CYS A 211 2.41 -5.06 11.40
N ALA A 212 2.17 -5.36 12.67
CA ALA A 212 0.87 -5.68 13.24
C ALA A 212 0.57 -4.80 14.45
N SER A 213 -0.61 -4.18 14.51
CA SER A 213 -0.91 -3.08 15.45
C SER A 213 0.22 -2.04 15.46
N TYR A 214 0.62 -1.66 14.27
CA TYR A 214 1.74 -0.78 14.04
C TYR A 214 1.28 0.60 13.54
N GLY A 215 1.95 1.64 14.01
CA GLY A 215 1.84 2.99 13.51
C GLY A 215 3.15 3.73 13.78
N SER A 216 3.75 4.32 12.76
CA SER A 216 5.06 4.97 12.87
C SER A 216 5.08 6.12 13.88
N ARG A 217 3.98 6.89 13.99
CA ARG A 217 3.88 7.95 15.02
C ARG A 217 3.93 7.39 16.43
N ASN A 218 3.29 6.23 16.67
CA ASN A 218 3.30 5.55 17.95
C ASN A 218 4.71 4.97 18.24
N GLU A 219 5.35 4.35 17.25
CA GLU A 219 6.74 3.91 17.34
C GLU A 219 7.69 5.06 17.71
N MET A 220 7.56 6.24 17.06
CA MET A 220 8.37 7.41 17.37
C MET A 220 8.18 7.91 18.80
N VAL A 221 6.94 7.88 19.33
CA VAL A 221 6.69 8.24 20.74
C VAL A 221 7.42 7.28 21.67
N HIS A 222 7.36 5.97 21.44
CA HIS A 222 8.08 4.99 22.26
C HIS A 222 9.60 5.13 22.12
N THR A 223 10.10 5.43 20.93
CA THR A 223 11.53 5.72 20.69
C THR A 223 11.99 6.91 21.52
N VAL A 224 11.25 8.03 21.48
CA VAL A 224 11.56 9.22 22.28
C VAL A 224 11.52 8.93 23.77
N GLN A 225 10.51 8.19 24.23
CA GLN A 225 10.41 7.79 25.64
C GLN A 225 11.59 6.94 26.09
N ALA A 226 12.02 5.96 25.26
CA ALA A 226 13.16 5.11 25.55
C ALA A 226 14.49 5.89 25.62
N ILE A 227 14.70 6.82 24.70
CA ILE A 227 15.87 7.71 24.67
C ILE A 227 15.85 8.62 25.91
N ALA A 228 14.69 9.26 26.21
CA ALA A 228 14.56 10.13 27.39
C ALA A 228 14.83 9.38 28.71
N ALA A 229 14.39 8.12 28.83
CA ALA A 229 14.67 7.29 29.99
C ALA A 229 16.18 7.03 30.15
N LYS A 230 16.93 6.79 29.07
CA LYS A 230 18.39 6.63 29.10
C LYS A 230 19.10 7.93 29.51
N VAL A 231 18.61 9.06 29.03
CA VAL A 231 19.15 10.37 29.43
C VAL A 231 18.90 10.62 30.92
N ALA A 232 17.69 10.37 31.43
CA ALA A 232 17.34 10.53 32.81
C ALA A 232 18.15 9.56 33.72
N ALA A 233 18.49 8.38 33.25
CA ALA A 233 19.34 7.42 33.92
C ALA A 233 20.87 7.75 33.88
N GLY A 234 21.26 8.82 33.12
CA GLY A 234 22.65 9.21 32.95
C GLY A 234 23.47 8.25 32.06
N THR A 235 22.81 7.33 31.31
CA THR A 235 23.47 6.35 30.43
C THR A 235 23.62 6.86 29.00
N LEU A 236 23.00 8.00 28.67
CA LEU A 236 23.09 8.68 27.38
C LEU A 236 23.16 10.21 27.60
N ALA A 237 24.16 10.88 27.05
CA ALA A 237 24.23 12.33 27.07
C ALA A 237 23.30 12.93 26.00
N VAL A 238 22.70 14.11 26.27
CA VAL A 238 21.75 14.75 25.35
C VAL A 238 22.39 15.08 24.01
N ASP A 239 23.64 15.54 24.04
CA ASP A 239 24.45 15.92 22.87
C ASP A 239 24.96 14.70 22.04
N ALA A 240 24.86 13.49 22.62
CA ALA A 240 25.14 12.25 21.90
C ALA A 240 23.92 11.66 21.15
N ILE A 241 22.76 12.34 21.21
CA ILE A 241 21.56 11.90 20.47
C ILE A 241 21.70 12.36 19.00
N ASP A 242 21.91 11.38 18.13
CA ASP A 242 21.98 11.56 16.68
C ASP A 242 20.99 10.60 15.95
N GLU A 243 21.03 10.59 14.61
CA GLU A 243 20.18 9.71 13.78
C GLU A 243 20.45 8.22 14.05
N ALA A 244 21.67 7.84 14.37
CA ALA A 244 22.03 6.46 14.70
C ALA A 244 21.38 6.03 16.03
N VAL A 245 21.46 6.87 17.05
CA VAL A 245 20.79 6.64 18.33
C VAL A 245 19.27 6.49 18.15
N VAL A 246 18.64 7.33 17.33
CA VAL A 246 17.21 7.19 17.03
C VAL A 246 16.93 5.84 16.35
N SER A 247 17.70 5.49 15.31
CA SER A 247 17.55 4.25 14.55
C SER A 247 17.72 2.99 15.43
N GLU A 248 18.64 3.01 16.39
CA GLU A 248 18.84 1.92 17.36
C GLU A 248 17.66 1.68 18.32
N HIS A 249 16.77 2.66 18.47
CA HIS A 249 15.58 2.55 19.31
C HIS A 249 14.30 2.27 18.53
N LEU A 250 14.34 2.26 17.19
CA LEU A 250 13.21 1.85 16.35
C LEU A 250 13.00 0.33 16.40
N LEU A 251 11.80 -0.12 16.09
CA LEU A 251 11.48 -1.55 15.96
C LEU A 251 12.27 -2.22 14.82
N THR A 252 12.71 -1.42 13.85
CA THR A 252 13.50 -1.85 12.69
C THR A 252 15.03 -1.78 12.89
N LYS A 253 15.50 -1.57 14.13
CA LYS A 253 16.92 -1.34 14.48
C LYS A 253 17.93 -2.36 13.93
N ASN A 254 17.48 -3.56 13.59
CA ASN A 254 18.36 -4.66 13.14
C ASN A 254 18.35 -4.84 11.62
N VAL A 255 17.67 -4.00 10.88
CA VAL A 255 17.53 -4.08 9.42
C VAL A 255 17.78 -2.71 8.79
N PRO A 256 18.35 -2.65 7.58
CA PRO A 256 18.50 -1.38 6.87
C PRO A 256 17.14 -0.81 6.47
N ASP A 257 17.09 0.49 6.25
CA ASP A 257 15.91 1.17 5.75
C ASP A 257 15.44 0.59 4.40
N PRO A 258 14.13 0.65 4.09
CA PRO A 258 13.63 0.17 2.81
C PRO A 258 14.22 0.94 1.62
N ASP A 259 14.69 0.23 0.61
CA ASP A 259 15.08 0.82 -0.68
C ASP A 259 13.85 1.19 -1.51
N LEU A 260 12.80 0.39 -1.40
CA LEU A 260 11.57 0.49 -2.17
C LEU A 260 10.36 0.31 -1.25
N LEU A 261 9.42 1.24 -1.33
CA LEU A 261 8.07 1.07 -0.78
C LEU A 261 7.08 0.93 -1.92
N ILE A 262 6.24 -0.10 -1.83
CA ILE A 262 5.12 -0.30 -2.75
C ILE A 262 3.78 -0.13 -2.01
N ARG A 263 2.80 0.43 -2.70
CA ARG A 263 1.41 0.43 -2.24
C ARG A 263 0.48 0.10 -3.39
N THR A 264 -0.45 -0.82 -3.12
CA THR A 264 -1.45 -1.29 -4.08
C THR A 264 -2.76 -0.49 -3.99
N SER A 265 -3.66 -0.70 -4.98
CA SER A 265 -5.04 -0.22 -4.95
C SER A 265 -5.26 1.24 -5.31
N GLY A 266 -4.29 1.90 -6.01
CA GLY A 266 -4.42 3.27 -6.53
C GLY A 266 -4.32 4.38 -5.47
N GLU A 267 -4.01 4.02 -4.22
CA GLU A 267 -3.95 4.98 -3.11
C GLU A 267 -2.53 5.53 -2.95
N CYS A 268 -2.37 6.86 -3.03
CA CYS A 268 -1.06 7.54 -2.98
C CYS A 268 -0.84 8.22 -1.64
N ARG A 269 -0.74 7.46 -0.56
CA ARG A 269 -0.45 7.92 0.82
C ARG A 269 0.26 6.83 1.61
N LEU A 270 0.92 7.18 2.72
CA LEU A 270 1.73 6.26 3.54
C LEU A 270 0.95 5.65 4.71
N SER A 271 -0.17 6.24 5.10
CA SER A 271 -1.04 5.75 6.17
C SER A 271 -0.30 5.39 7.46
N ASN A 272 0.60 6.26 7.91
CA ASN A 272 1.37 6.09 9.15
C ASN A 272 2.30 4.86 9.14
N PHE A 273 2.80 4.44 7.96
CA PHE A 273 3.69 3.30 7.81
C PHE A 273 5.14 3.74 7.63
N LEU A 274 6.04 3.27 8.49
CA LEU A 274 7.51 3.42 8.44
C LEU A 274 8.00 4.86 8.09
N LEU A 275 7.36 5.92 8.65
CA LEU A 275 7.61 7.30 8.21
C LEU A 275 9.07 7.75 8.32
N TYR A 276 9.78 7.30 9.36
CA TYR A 276 11.19 7.62 9.56
C TYR A 276 12.06 6.83 8.57
N GLN A 277 11.82 5.54 8.45
CA GLN A 277 12.65 4.60 7.69
C GLN A 277 12.55 4.79 6.17
N ILE A 278 11.45 5.35 5.65
CA ILE A 278 11.23 5.52 4.20
C ILE A 278 11.67 6.88 3.66
N ALA A 279 12.40 7.66 4.45
CA ALA A 279 12.81 9.01 4.07
C ALA A 279 13.54 9.09 2.70
N TYR A 280 14.27 8.04 2.34
CA TYR A 280 15.01 7.95 1.07
C TYR A 280 14.57 6.75 0.21
N SER A 281 13.42 6.13 0.51
CA SER A 281 12.89 5.04 -0.29
C SER A 281 12.32 5.51 -1.62
N GLU A 282 12.47 4.73 -2.67
CA GLU A 282 11.66 4.89 -3.87
C GLU A 282 10.22 4.45 -3.61
N LEU A 283 9.24 5.20 -4.12
CA LEU A 283 7.84 4.92 -3.91
C LEU A 283 7.17 4.48 -5.20
N ILE A 284 6.52 3.29 -5.21
CA ILE A 284 5.73 2.80 -6.34
C ILE A 284 4.30 2.60 -5.89
N PHE A 285 3.37 3.27 -6.55
CA PHE A 285 1.92 3.14 -6.34
C PHE A 285 1.32 2.36 -7.52
N LEU A 286 0.53 1.33 -7.23
CA LEU A 286 -0.05 0.41 -8.20
C LEU A 286 -1.57 0.47 -8.14
N ASP A 287 -2.23 0.53 -9.27
CA ASP A 287 -3.71 0.55 -9.35
C ASP A 287 -4.33 -0.80 -8.98
N LYS A 288 -3.62 -1.91 -9.21
CA LYS A 288 -4.06 -3.25 -8.85
C LYS A 288 -4.22 -3.42 -7.35
N MET A 289 -5.23 -4.18 -6.94
CA MET A 289 -5.42 -4.58 -5.55
C MET A 289 -4.40 -5.66 -5.16
N TRP A 290 -4.00 -5.69 -3.86
CA TRP A 290 -2.95 -6.60 -3.39
C TRP A 290 -3.13 -8.06 -3.81
N PRO A 291 -4.34 -8.70 -3.68
CA PRO A 291 -4.52 -10.08 -4.10
C PRO A 291 -4.40 -10.32 -5.61
N GLU A 292 -4.51 -9.27 -6.44
CA GLU A 292 -4.43 -9.36 -7.90
C GLU A 292 -3.00 -9.36 -8.43
N LEU A 293 -2.02 -9.02 -7.59
CA LEU A 293 -0.62 -8.99 -8.01
C LEU A 293 -0.17 -10.36 -8.52
N ASN A 294 0.63 -10.33 -9.57
CA ASN A 294 1.27 -11.49 -10.14
C ASN A 294 2.78 -11.24 -10.35
N TYR A 295 3.50 -12.24 -10.86
CA TYR A 295 4.94 -12.13 -11.07
C TYR A 295 5.32 -11.06 -12.11
N ASP A 296 4.50 -10.83 -13.14
CA ASP A 296 4.74 -9.77 -14.13
C ASP A 296 4.68 -8.37 -13.49
N ASP A 297 3.76 -8.18 -12.52
CA ASP A 297 3.71 -6.94 -11.74
C ASP A 297 4.97 -6.74 -10.88
N PHE A 298 5.47 -7.82 -10.28
CA PHE A 298 6.72 -7.78 -9.53
C PHE A 298 7.90 -7.40 -10.44
N LEU A 299 8.01 -8.00 -11.62
CA LEU A 299 9.04 -7.63 -12.62
C LEU A 299 8.92 -6.18 -13.06
N HIS A 300 7.68 -5.68 -13.25
CA HIS A 300 7.44 -4.28 -13.56
C HIS A 300 7.94 -3.35 -12.43
N MET A 301 7.72 -3.70 -11.17
CA MET A 301 8.25 -2.94 -10.02
C MET A 301 9.77 -2.91 -10.03
N MET A 302 10.43 -4.06 -10.27
CA MET A 302 11.90 -4.14 -10.34
C MET A 302 12.46 -3.31 -11.48
N ARG A 303 11.84 -3.37 -12.65
CA ARG A 303 12.20 -2.52 -13.79
C ARG A 303 12.04 -1.04 -13.47
N THR A 304 10.91 -0.65 -12.86
CA THR A 304 10.64 0.74 -12.48
C THR A 304 11.65 1.25 -11.47
N PHE A 305 12.02 0.43 -10.49
CA PHE A 305 13.06 0.75 -9.52
C PHE A 305 14.41 1.02 -10.22
N ASN A 306 14.80 0.19 -11.19
CA ASN A 306 16.05 0.34 -11.93
C ASN A 306 16.08 1.54 -12.89
N LEU A 307 14.93 2.01 -13.36
CA LEU A 307 14.84 3.22 -14.18
C LEU A 307 15.03 4.51 -13.36
N ARG A 308 14.91 4.43 -12.05
CA ARG A 308 15.07 5.58 -11.14
C ARG A 308 16.52 5.71 -10.69
N LYS A 309 17.01 6.95 -10.67
CA LYS A 309 18.36 7.28 -10.19
C LYS A 309 18.28 7.74 -8.74
N ARG A 310 18.66 6.88 -7.80
CA ARG A 310 18.77 7.25 -6.38
C ARG A 310 19.97 8.18 -6.20
N ARG A 311 19.74 9.43 -5.86
CA ARG A 311 20.79 10.45 -5.72
C ARG A 311 21.18 10.73 -4.28
N PHE A 312 20.40 10.32 -3.28
CA PHE A 312 20.64 10.56 -1.84
C PHE A 312 21.04 12.01 -1.54
N GLY A 313 20.40 13.00 -2.19
CA GLY A 313 20.69 14.41 -2.02
C GLY A 313 22.00 14.89 -2.68
N LYS A 314 22.65 14.06 -3.53
CA LYS A 314 23.88 14.40 -4.26
C LYS A 314 23.60 14.76 -5.71
#